data_c46138287d92fbf16e560b2dcb640d0a
#
_entry.id   c46138287d92fbf16e560b2dcb640d0a
#
_cell.length_a   1.000
_cell.length_b   1.000
_cell.length_c   1.000
_cell.angle_alpha   90.00
_cell.angle_beta   90.00
_cell.angle_gamma   90.00
#
_symmetry.space_group_name_H-M   'P 1'
#
loop_
_entity.id
_entity.type
_entity.pdbx_description
1 polymer ?
#
loop_
_entity_poly.entity_id
_entity_poly.type
_entity_poly.pdbx_seq_one_letter_code
_entity_poly.pdbx_strand_id
1 'polypeptide(L)'
;MKLAFVNPYHVKQSKEMDDNSPRKTDEKDPKTIAKLVTEGRYSFPYLPEGIYAELREAVSVRDQIVKAMNAAANRIQRWLTIYFPEYLKVYKVFDSVSGLTMLWQAPLPEDVVKLGADGIVALWHEKKLRAVGKKRAQTLIEAAKSSIGMPGGNCAKMNLHLLLEDYFTKKEQLERITAVLQEELLKVPNSEKLLAVKGIGIITVAGFLAEVGDLRRFTSPKQIQKLAGLEPKENSSGKHKGRTSISKRGRRKLRRLLFQAVLPLIRSNEDFREVYTYYSTRKDNPLKGTQAVIAVGCKLIRIFYVLLSHGADYSSTRFRADILRPGQAKAALRTTRLYSGKRPSVKMLN
;
A
#
# COMPACT_ATOMS: atom_id res chain seq x y z
N MET A 1 -10.76 -12.05 30.17
CA MET A 1 -9.43 -12.72 30.01
C MET A 1 -8.43 -11.68 29.58
N LYS A 2 -7.26 -11.53 30.26
CA LYS A 2 -6.21 -10.60 29.84
C LYS A 2 -5.21 -11.36 28.96
N LEU A 3 -4.96 -10.88 27.73
CA LEU A 3 -4.02 -11.47 26.80
C LEU A 3 -2.66 -10.75 26.91
N ALA A 4 -1.59 -11.51 27.09
CA ALA A 4 -0.22 -10.99 27.15
C ALA A 4 0.64 -11.60 26.04
N PHE A 5 1.47 -10.82 25.39
CA PHE A 5 2.45 -11.26 24.41
C PHE A 5 3.84 -11.29 24.98
N VAL A 6 4.51 -12.43 24.84
CA VAL A 6 5.94 -12.58 25.08
C VAL A 6 6.66 -12.61 23.73
N ASN A 7 7.79 -11.89 23.64
CA ASN A 7 8.56 -11.86 22.40
C ASN A 7 9.21 -13.22 22.12
N PRO A 8 8.92 -13.86 20.97
CA PRO A 8 9.52 -15.18 20.62
C PRO A 8 11.05 -15.19 20.63
N TYR A 9 11.68 -14.05 20.35
CA TYR A 9 13.14 -13.92 20.45
C TYR A 9 13.62 -14.07 21.90
N HIS A 10 12.92 -13.45 22.85
CA HIS A 10 13.27 -13.61 24.27
C HIS A 10 13.05 -15.05 24.75
N VAL A 11 11.96 -15.71 24.28
CA VAL A 11 11.71 -17.11 24.59
C VAL A 11 12.87 -17.96 24.10
N LYS A 12 13.31 -17.78 22.84
CA LYS A 12 14.44 -18.51 22.29
C LYS A 12 15.73 -18.28 23.10
N GLN A 13 16.09 -17.04 23.35
CA GLN A 13 17.32 -16.69 24.09
C GLN A 13 17.29 -17.21 25.53
N SER A 14 16.15 -17.09 26.22
CA SER A 14 16.00 -17.56 27.59
C SER A 14 16.14 -19.08 27.71
N LYS A 15 15.60 -19.83 26.71
CA LYS A 15 15.79 -21.28 26.64
C LYS A 15 17.25 -21.70 26.50
N GLU A 16 17.97 -21.04 25.60
CA GLU A 16 19.39 -21.33 25.35
C GLU A 16 20.24 -21.00 26.59
N MET A 17 19.84 -19.99 27.37
CA MET A 17 20.53 -19.64 28.64
C MET A 17 20.22 -20.60 29.78
N ASP A 18 19.01 -21.18 29.84
CA ASP A 18 18.60 -22.02 30.97
C ASP A 18 19.26 -23.41 30.94
N ASP A 19 19.54 -24.00 29.78
CA ASP A 19 20.10 -25.37 29.68
C ASP A 19 21.23 -25.54 28.66
N ASN A 20 21.70 -24.46 28.04
CA ASN A 20 22.76 -24.45 27.00
C ASN A 20 22.52 -25.49 25.88
N SER A 21 21.24 -25.82 25.63
CA SER A 21 20.84 -26.82 24.64
C SER A 21 20.00 -26.19 23.52
N PRO A 22 20.37 -26.35 22.24
CA PRO A 22 19.60 -25.86 21.11
C PRO A 22 18.35 -26.69 20.82
N ARG A 23 18.03 -27.70 21.67
CA ARG A 23 16.87 -28.57 21.45
C ARG A 23 15.57 -27.78 21.52
N LYS A 24 14.75 -27.93 20.48
CA LYS A 24 13.38 -27.43 20.45
C LYS A 24 12.45 -28.52 20.98
N THR A 25 11.85 -28.28 22.14
CA THR A 25 10.78 -29.10 22.68
C THR A 25 9.63 -28.20 23.04
N ASP A 26 8.42 -28.62 22.65
CA ASP A 26 7.19 -27.85 22.89
C ASP A 26 6.88 -27.71 24.39
N GLU A 27 7.39 -28.63 25.23
CA GLU A 27 7.23 -28.63 26.69
C GLU A 27 8.04 -27.48 27.38
N LYS A 28 9.17 -27.07 26.79
CA LYS A 28 10.02 -26.01 27.36
C LYS A 28 9.45 -24.62 27.09
N ASP A 29 8.70 -24.43 26.00
CA ASP A 29 8.17 -23.14 25.61
C ASP A 29 7.19 -22.57 26.64
N PRO A 30 6.17 -23.29 27.13
CA PRO A 30 5.27 -22.81 28.17
C PRO A 30 5.97 -22.42 29.47
N LYS A 31 6.95 -23.23 29.93
CA LYS A 31 7.72 -22.95 31.14
C LYS A 31 8.52 -21.66 31.02
N THR A 32 9.23 -21.48 29.90
CA THR A 32 10.01 -20.26 29.61
C THR A 32 9.09 -19.04 29.45
N ILE A 33 7.94 -19.19 28.80
CA ILE A 33 6.94 -18.13 28.68
C ILE A 33 6.41 -17.72 30.06
N ALA A 34 6.06 -18.68 30.91
CA ALA A 34 5.59 -18.42 32.28
C ALA A 34 6.65 -17.65 33.08
N LYS A 35 7.92 -18.06 33.02
CA LYS A 35 9.05 -17.37 33.65
C LYS A 35 9.16 -15.91 33.16
N LEU A 36 9.14 -15.69 31.83
CA LEU A 36 9.21 -14.34 31.26
C LEU A 36 8.01 -13.47 31.64
N VAL A 37 6.82 -14.05 31.79
CA VAL A 37 5.62 -13.35 32.28
C VAL A 37 5.79 -12.96 33.74
N THR A 38 6.29 -13.86 34.59
CA THR A 38 6.57 -13.59 36.01
C THR A 38 7.63 -12.49 36.15
N GLU A 39 8.65 -12.47 35.29
CA GLU A 39 9.68 -11.43 35.26
C GLU A 39 9.18 -10.08 34.67
N GLY A 40 7.92 -9.96 34.27
CA GLY A 40 7.36 -8.74 33.67
C GLY A 40 7.81 -8.49 32.21
N ARG A 41 8.41 -9.46 31.53
CA ARG A 41 8.92 -9.35 30.16
C ARG A 41 7.83 -9.67 29.13
N TYR A 42 6.70 -9.03 29.24
CA TYR A 42 5.56 -9.19 28.34
C TYR A 42 4.98 -7.84 27.95
N SER A 43 4.10 -7.84 26.96
CA SER A 43 3.35 -6.67 26.55
C SER A 43 1.88 -7.02 26.31
N PHE A 44 0.99 -6.07 26.52
CA PHE A 44 -0.41 -6.22 26.14
C PHE A 44 -0.59 -5.85 24.68
N PRO A 45 -1.21 -6.73 23.88
CA PRO A 45 -1.52 -6.39 22.49
C PRO A 45 -2.60 -5.31 22.44
N TYR A 46 -2.46 -4.39 21.50
CA TYR A 46 -3.55 -3.52 21.14
C TYR A 46 -4.50 -4.27 20.22
N LEU A 47 -5.71 -4.49 20.69
CA LEU A 47 -6.83 -5.00 19.91
C LEU A 47 -7.67 -3.78 19.50
N PRO A 48 -7.85 -3.51 18.19
CA PRO A 48 -8.72 -2.42 17.76
C PRO A 48 -10.17 -2.76 18.08
N GLU A 49 -10.93 -1.76 18.47
CA GLU A 49 -12.35 -1.84 18.75
C GLU A 49 -13.13 -0.85 17.89
N GLY A 50 -14.45 -1.06 17.76
CA GLY A 50 -15.33 -0.19 16.99
C GLY A 50 -14.84 0.01 15.56
N ILE A 51 -14.85 1.26 15.10
CA ILE A 51 -14.51 1.62 13.73
C ILE A 51 -13.10 1.19 13.29
N TYR A 52 -12.13 1.14 14.20
CA TYR A 52 -10.78 0.70 13.86
C TYR A 52 -10.69 -0.82 13.67
N ALA A 53 -11.59 -1.59 14.29
CA ALA A 53 -11.72 -3.02 14.03
C ALA A 53 -12.34 -3.25 12.65
N GLU A 54 -13.41 -2.54 12.31
CA GLU A 54 -14.05 -2.59 10.99
C GLU A 54 -13.08 -2.21 9.87
N LEU A 55 -12.35 -1.10 10.01
CA LEU A 55 -11.33 -0.70 9.03
C LEU A 55 -10.24 -1.76 8.86
N ARG A 56 -9.81 -2.39 9.96
CA ARG A 56 -8.79 -3.45 9.90
C ARG A 56 -9.30 -4.66 9.14
N GLU A 57 -10.53 -5.07 9.39
CA GLU A 57 -11.15 -6.20 8.69
C GLU A 57 -11.35 -5.88 7.21
N ALA A 58 -11.94 -4.73 6.89
CA ALA A 58 -12.17 -4.29 5.52
C ALA A 58 -10.84 -4.21 4.70
N VAL A 59 -9.77 -3.66 5.28
CA VAL A 59 -8.44 -3.63 4.65
C VAL A 59 -7.89 -5.05 4.48
N SER A 60 -8.09 -5.94 5.45
CA SER A 60 -7.64 -7.33 5.37
C SER A 60 -8.34 -8.08 4.25
N VAL A 61 -9.67 -7.98 4.18
CA VAL A 61 -10.49 -8.58 3.12
C VAL A 61 -10.09 -8.03 1.74
N ARG A 62 -9.94 -6.69 1.63
CA ARG A 62 -9.47 -6.06 0.40
C ARG A 62 -8.10 -6.59 -0.05
N ASP A 63 -7.15 -6.73 0.86
CA ASP A 63 -5.82 -7.26 0.56
C ASP A 63 -5.88 -8.71 0.04
N GLN A 64 -6.80 -9.54 0.58
CA GLN A 64 -7.04 -10.91 0.13
C GLN A 64 -7.62 -10.93 -1.28
N ILE A 65 -8.63 -10.08 -1.56
CA ILE A 65 -9.26 -9.96 -2.87
C ILE A 65 -8.23 -9.50 -3.92
N VAL A 66 -7.42 -8.49 -3.62
CA VAL A 66 -6.35 -8.02 -4.53
C VAL A 66 -5.35 -9.13 -4.85
N LYS A 67 -4.96 -9.94 -3.85
CA LYS A 67 -4.07 -11.09 -4.10
C LYS A 67 -4.72 -12.14 -4.99
N ALA A 68 -5.99 -12.46 -4.76
CA ALA A 68 -6.74 -13.43 -5.56
C ALA A 68 -6.92 -12.93 -7.00
N MET A 69 -7.28 -11.65 -7.18
CA MET A 69 -7.41 -11.02 -8.49
C MET A 69 -6.09 -11.05 -9.27
N ASN A 70 -4.96 -10.71 -8.63
CA ASN A 70 -3.64 -10.78 -9.24
C ASN A 70 -3.26 -12.23 -9.61
N ALA A 71 -3.63 -13.20 -8.78
CA ALA A 71 -3.41 -14.61 -9.11
C ALA A 71 -4.21 -15.06 -10.33
N ALA A 72 -5.49 -14.66 -10.45
CA ALA A 72 -6.30 -14.90 -11.63
C ALA A 72 -5.70 -14.23 -12.86
N ALA A 73 -5.30 -12.95 -12.78
CA ALA A 73 -4.62 -12.23 -13.86
C ALA A 73 -3.35 -12.94 -14.34
N ASN A 74 -2.52 -13.43 -13.42
CA ASN A 74 -1.30 -14.18 -13.77
C ASN A 74 -1.62 -15.51 -14.46
N ARG A 75 -2.72 -16.19 -14.08
CA ARG A 75 -3.17 -17.41 -14.77
C ARG A 75 -3.65 -17.12 -16.19
N ILE A 76 -4.38 -16.00 -16.40
CA ILE A 76 -4.78 -15.55 -17.73
C ILE A 76 -3.56 -15.24 -18.58
N GLN A 77 -2.57 -14.50 -18.05
CA GLN A 77 -1.33 -14.22 -18.78
C GLN A 77 -0.56 -15.51 -19.12
N ARG A 78 -0.51 -16.48 -18.21
CA ARG A 78 0.07 -17.80 -18.50
C ARG A 78 -0.68 -18.53 -19.61
N TRP A 79 -2.02 -18.51 -19.59
CA TRP A 79 -2.84 -19.09 -20.64
C TRP A 79 -2.51 -18.45 -22.00
N LEU A 80 -2.44 -17.13 -22.07
CA LEU A 80 -2.05 -16.39 -23.26
C LEU A 80 -0.64 -16.78 -23.74
N THR A 81 0.30 -16.92 -22.84
CA THR A 81 1.68 -17.35 -23.18
C THR A 81 1.71 -18.75 -23.82
N ILE A 82 0.80 -19.63 -23.44
CA ILE A 82 0.73 -21.00 -23.95
C ILE A 82 0.00 -21.04 -25.30
N TYR A 83 -1.15 -20.38 -25.42
CA TYR A 83 -2.05 -20.56 -26.56
C TYR A 83 -2.04 -19.40 -27.55
N PHE A 84 -1.74 -18.18 -27.11
CA PHE A 84 -1.68 -16.99 -27.97
C PHE A 84 -0.66 -15.96 -27.47
N PRO A 85 0.65 -16.26 -27.51
CA PRO A 85 1.69 -15.38 -26.95
C PRO A 85 1.76 -14.01 -27.63
N GLU A 86 1.38 -13.89 -28.91
CA GLU A 86 1.39 -12.62 -29.64
C GLU A 86 0.26 -11.68 -29.22
N TYR A 87 -0.76 -12.17 -28.54
CA TYR A 87 -1.90 -11.36 -28.08
C TYR A 87 -1.44 -10.11 -27.30
N LEU A 88 -0.50 -10.27 -26.38
CA LEU A 88 0.00 -9.15 -25.55
C LEU A 88 0.89 -8.17 -26.34
N LYS A 89 1.33 -8.51 -27.55
CA LYS A 89 2.00 -7.56 -28.46
C LYS A 89 0.98 -6.61 -29.10
N VAL A 90 -0.24 -7.09 -29.35
CA VAL A 90 -1.36 -6.30 -29.90
C VAL A 90 -2.08 -5.52 -28.81
N TYR A 91 -2.33 -6.17 -27.68
CA TYR A 91 -2.97 -5.59 -26.50
C TYR A 91 -1.95 -5.51 -25.36
N LYS A 92 -1.52 -4.32 -24.99
CA LYS A 92 -0.53 -4.12 -23.90
C LYS A 92 -0.99 -4.71 -22.57
N VAL A 93 -2.32 -4.78 -22.37
CA VAL A 93 -2.97 -5.38 -21.19
C VAL A 93 -4.12 -6.27 -21.69
N PHE A 94 -4.33 -7.42 -21.05
CA PHE A 94 -5.36 -8.36 -21.48
C PHE A 94 -6.78 -7.85 -21.21
N ASP A 95 -6.97 -7.01 -20.20
CA ASP A 95 -8.28 -6.51 -19.73
C ASP A 95 -8.74 -5.21 -20.41
N SER A 96 -8.14 -4.83 -21.54
CA SER A 96 -8.70 -3.78 -22.40
C SER A 96 -10.05 -4.24 -22.98
N VAL A 97 -11.04 -3.34 -23.08
CA VAL A 97 -12.40 -3.72 -23.52
C VAL A 97 -12.39 -4.43 -24.87
N SER A 98 -11.62 -3.92 -25.85
CA SER A 98 -11.51 -4.57 -27.17
C SER A 98 -10.80 -5.92 -27.12
N GLY A 99 -9.80 -6.06 -26.26
CA GLY A 99 -9.11 -7.32 -26.03
C GLY A 99 -10.03 -8.34 -25.36
N LEU A 100 -10.70 -7.97 -24.28
CA LEU A 100 -11.64 -8.85 -23.59
C LEU A 100 -12.74 -9.37 -24.51
N THR A 101 -13.30 -8.50 -25.39
CA THR A 101 -14.27 -8.94 -26.39
C THR A 101 -13.70 -10.09 -27.24
N MET A 102 -12.42 -9.99 -27.62
CA MET A 102 -11.77 -11.05 -28.39
C MET A 102 -11.54 -12.32 -27.56
N LEU A 103 -11.09 -12.20 -26.30
CA LEU A 103 -10.87 -13.36 -25.43
C LEU A 103 -12.16 -14.12 -25.12
N TRP A 104 -13.31 -13.44 -25.11
CA TRP A 104 -14.61 -14.09 -24.93
C TRP A 104 -15.14 -14.76 -26.21
N GLN A 105 -14.94 -14.15 -27.37
CA GLN A 105 -15.57 -14.58 -28.61
C GLN A 105 -14.65 -15.43 -29.52
N ALA A 106 -13.38 -15.07 -29.57
CA ALA A 106 -12.38 -15.71 -30.42
C ALA A 106 -11.03 -15.81 -29.68
N PRO A 107 -10.92 -16.64 -28.62
CA PRO A 107 -9.76 -16.68 -27.76
C PRO A 107 -8.50 -17.28 -28.41
N LEU A 108 -8.64 -18.20 -29.34
CA LEU A 108 -7.51 -18.89 -30.00
C LEU A 108 -7.10 -18.19 -31.29
N PRO A 109 -5.84 -18.30 -31.74
CA PRO A 109 -5.40 -17.77 -33.05
C PRO A 109 -6.26 -18.22 -34.20
N GLU A 110 -6.65 -19.50 -34.24
CA GLU A 110 -7.52 -20.07 -35.26
C GLU A 110 -8.90 -19.41 -35.32
N ASP A 111 -9.50 -19.09 -34.15
CA ASP A 111 -10.79 -18.42 -34.08
C ASP A 111 -10.69 -16.99 -34.63
N VAL A 112 -9.60 -16.27 -34.31
CA VAL A 112 -9.35 -14.93 -34.84
C VAL A 112 -9.21 -14.92 -36.36
N VAL A 113 -8.44 -15.86 -36.89
CA VAL A 113 -8.26 -16.00 -38.36
C VAL A 113 -9.58 -16.35 -39.05
N LYS A 114 -10.36 -17.27 -38.48
CA LYS A 114 -11.66 -17.68 -38.98
C LYS A 114 -12.69 -16.55 -38.98
N LEU A 115 -12.67 -15.69 -37.95
CA LEU A 115 -13.59 -14.56 -37.82
C LEU A 115 -13.31 -13.47 -38.88
N GLY A 116 -12.05 -13.28 -39.25
CA GLY A 116 -11.62 -12.27 -40.22
C GLY A 116 -11.77 -10.83 -39.73
N ALA A 117 -11.27 -9.88 -40.53
CA ALA A 117 -11.22 -8.46 -40.11
C ALA A 117 -12.62 -7.84 -39.95
N ASP A 118 -13.54 -8.16 -40.87
CA ASP A 118 -14.88 -7.59 -40.79
C ASP A 118 -15.69 -8.17 -39.65
N GLY A 119 -15.54 -9.47 -39.32
CA GLY A 119 -16.14 -10.08 -38.14
C GLY A 119 -15.61 -9.49 -36.83
N ILE A 120 -14.29 -9.26 -36.70
CA ILE A 120 -13.69 -8.62 -35.53
C ILE A 120 -14.23 -7.21 -35.36
N VAL A 121 -14.28 -6.42 -36.43
CA VAL A 121 -14.80 -5.05 -36.40
C VAL A 121 -16.29 -5.04 -36.02
N ALA A 122 -17.08 -5.97 -36.53
CA ALA A 122 -18.50 -6.11 -36.17
C ALA A 122 -18.69 -6.38 -34.68
N LEU A 123 -17.93 -7.30 -34.09
CA LEU A 123 -17.96 -7.57 -32.65
C LEU A 123 -17.60 -6.33 -31.80
N TRP A 124 -16.62 -5.55 -32.24
CA TRP A 124 -16.26 -4.32 -31.52
C TRP A 124 -17.33 -3.24 -31.65
N HIS A 125 -17.97 -3.12 -32.80
CA HIS A 125 -19.07 -2.17 -33.03
C HIS A 125 -20.31 -2.53 -32.21
N GLU A 126 -20.63 -3.82 -32.08
CA GLU A 126 -21.71 -4.30 -31.20
C GLU A 126 -21.49 -3.83 -29.75
N LYS A 127 -20.25 -3.82 -29.29
CA LYS A 127 -19.85 -3.29 -27.97
C LYS A 127 -19.66 -1.77 -27.96
N LYS A 128 -20.08 -1.05 -29.01
CA LYS A 128 -19.98 0.43 -29.13
C LYS A 128 -18.56 1.00 -28.97
N LEU A 129 -17.55 0.23 -29.36
CA LEU A 129 -16.15 0.67 -29.24
C LEU A 129 -15.79 1.62 -30.39
N ARG A 130 -15.39 2.86 -30.06
CA ARG A 130 -15.11 3.91 -31.05
C ARG A 130 -13.66 3.98 -31.54
N ALA A 131 -12.71 3.51 -30.73
CA ALA A 131 -11.27 3.66 -31.00
C ALA A 131 -10.61 2.43 -31.64
N VAL A 132 -11.38 1.55 -32.25
CA VAL A 132 -10.93 0.30 -32.86
C VAL A 132 -11.48 0.17 -34.30
N GLY A 133 -10.62 -0.22 -35.25
CA GLY A 133 -10.98 -0.31 -36.67
C GLY A 133 -10.20 -1.40 -37.40
N LYS A 134 -10.43 -1.49 -38.73
CA LYS A 134 -9.86 -2.52 -39.61
C LYS A 134 -8.34 -2.68 -39.45
N LYS A 135 -7.57 -1.60 -39.27
CA LYS A 135 -6.11 -1.67 -39.09
C LYS A 135 -5.72 -2.52 -37.90
N ARG A 136 -6.40 -2.34 -36.76
CA ARG A 136 -6.11 -3.11 -35.54
C ARG A 136 -6.59 -4.55 -35.66
N ALA A 137 -7.73 -4.78 -36.31
CA ALA A 137 -8.21 -6.12 -36.61
C ALA A 137 -7.19 -6.87 -37.48
N GLN A 138 -6.65 -6.22 -38.50
CA GLN A 138 -5.63 -6.78 -39.39
C GLN A 138 -4.35 -7.13 -38.59
N THR A 139 -3.86 -6.23 -37.75
CA THR A 139 -2.69 -6.51 -36.87
C THR A 139 -2.94 -7.74 -35.99
N LEU A 140 -4.16 -7.91 -35.46
CA LEU A 140 -4.49 -9.08 -34.64
C LEU A 140 -4.53 -10.37 -35.47
N ILE A 141 -5.06 -10.32 -36.71
CA ILE A 141 -5.06 -11.47 -37.62
C ILE A 141 -3.64 -11.86 -38.04
N GLU A 142 -2.78 -10.89 -38.33
CA GLU A 142 -1.38 -11.15 -38.67
C GLU A 142 -0.65 -11.82 -37.50
N ALA A 143 -0.87 -11.31 -36.27
CA ALA A 143 -0.38 -11.92 -35.07
C ALA A 143 -0.91 -13.34 -34.86
N ALA A 144 -2.18 -13.58 -35.15
CA ALA A 144 -2.79 -14.91 -35.06
C ALA A 144 -2.24 -15.90 -36.11
N LYS A 145 -2.06 -15.43 -37.34
CA LYS A 145 -1.49 -16.28 -38.43
C LYS A 145 -0.03 -16.68 -38.17
N SER A 146 0.74 -15.82 -37.49
CA SER A 146 2.15 -16.06 -37.15
C SER A 146 2.32 -16.60 -35.74
N SER A 147 1.25 -17.00 -35.07
CA SER A 147 1.31 -17.45 -33.71
C SER A 147 2.09 -18.76 -33.54
N ILE A 148 2.98 -18.76 -32.55
CA ILE A 148 3.73 -19.95 -32.09
C ILE A 148 3.04 -20.64 -30.91
N GLY A 149 1.82 -20.22 -30.58
CA GLY A 149 1.03 -20.81 -29.49
C GLY A 149 0.69 -22.27 -29.74
N MET A 150 0.49 -23.02 -28.68
CA MET A 150 0.03 -24.39 -28.80
C MET A 150 -1.40 -24.46 -29.34
N PRO A 151 -1.71 -25.46 -30.16
CA PRO A 151 -3.10 -25.70 -30.58
C PRO A 151 -4.01 -25.88 -29.38
N GLY A 152 -5.15 -25.21 -29.34
CA GLY A 152 -6.12 -25.29 -28.26
C GLY A 152 -7.47 -25.82 -28.76
N GLY A 153 -8.14 -26.61 -27.94
CA GLY A 153 -9.51 -27.06 -28.17
C GLY A 153 -10.52 -26.41 -27.25
N ASN A 154 -11.73 -26.97 -27.19
CA ASN A 154 -12.81 -26.48 -26.34
C ASN A 154 -12.43 -26.39 -24.83
N CYS A 155 -11.61 -27.32 -24.34
CA CYS A 155 -11.14 -27.28 -22.94
C CYS A 155 -10.24 -26.06 -22.66
N ALA A 156 -9.39 -25.67 -23.63
CA ALA A 156 -8.57 -24.48 -23.50
C ALA A 156 -9.42 -23.22 -23.47
N LYS A 157 -10.44 -23.12 -24.31
CA LYS A 157 -11.41 -22.00 -24.34
C LYS A 157 -12.18 -21.93 -23.01
N MET A 158 -12.74 -23.05 -22.56
CA MET A 158 -13.47 -23.13 -21.30
C MET A 158 -12.59 -22.70 -20.12
N ASN A 159 -11.35 -23.19 -20.08
CA ASN A 159 -10.40 -22.77 -19.02
C ASN A 159 -10.19 -21.26 -19.00
N LEU A 160 -9.99 -20.63 -20.18
CA LEU A 160 -9.85 -19.17 -20.24
C LEU A 160 -11.12 -18.47 -19.71
N HIS A 161 -12.30 -18.89 -20.14
CA HIS A 161 -13.56 -18.29 -19.71
C HIS A 161 -13.73 -18.36 -18.20
N LEU A 162 -13.47 -19.51 -17.59
CA LEU A 162 -13.50 -19.65 -16.12
C LEU A 162 -12.49 -18.73 -15.41
N LEU A 163 -11.28 -18.56 -15.98
CA LEU A 163 -10.29 -17.63 -15.43
C LEU A 163 -10.72 -16.16 -15.57
N LEU A 164 -11.38 -15.80 -16.67
CA LEU A 164 -11.95 -14.46 -16.86
C LEU A 164 -13.10 -14.19 -15.87
N GLU A 165 -14.00 -15.16 -15.70
CA GLU A 165 -15.10 -15.08 -14.71
C GLU A 165 -14.56 -14.88 -13.29
N ASP A 166 -13.55 -15.66 -12.87
CA ASP A 166 -12.91 -15.50 -11.57
C ASP A 166 -12.29 -14.10 -11.43
N TYR A 167 -11.57 -13.62 -12.45
CA TYR A 167 -10.97 -12.28 -12.44
C TYR A 167 -12.03 -11.17 -12.29
N PHE A 168 -13.12 -11.23 -13.05
CA PHE A 168 -14.19 -10.22 -12.99
C PHE A 168 -14.96 -10.27 -11.68
N THR A 169 -15.24 -11.47 -11.17
CA THR A 169 -15.85 -11.64 -9.85
C THR A 169 -14.98 -10.99 -8.76
N LYS A 170 -13.65 -11.18 -8.81
CA LYS A 170 -12.74 -10.53 -7.86
C LYS A 170 -12.69 -9.02 -8.04
N LYS A 171 -12.78 -8.53 -9.26
CA LYS A 171 -12.84 -7.09 -9.56
C LYS A 171 -14.10 -6.45 -8.95
N GLU A 172 -15.25 -7.05 -9.14
CA GLU A 172 -16.51 -6.60 -8.54
C GLU A 172 -16.47 -6.64 -7.01
N GLN A 173 -15.95 -7.73 -6.42
CA GLN A 173 -15.75 -7.82 -4.98
C GLN A 173 -14.82 -6.72 -4.46
N LEU A 174 -13.76 -6.36 -5.22
CA LEU A 174 -12.86 -5.29 -4.86
C LEU A 174 -13.53 -3.92 -4.86
N GLU A 175 -14.41 -3.66 -5.82
CA GLU A 175 -15.20 -2.42 -5.88
C GLU A 175 -16.13 -2.33 -4.67
N ARG A 176 -16.87 -3.39 -4.37
CA ARG A 176 -17.77 -3.46 -3.20
C ARG A 176 -17.05 -3.22 -1.89
N ILE A 177 -15.96 -3.92 -1.62
CA ILE A 177 -15.21 -3.73 -0.35
C ILE A 177 -14.54 -2.36 -0.27
N THR A 178 -14.18 -1.76 -1.42
CA THR A 178 -13.61 -0.41 -1.45
C THR A 178 -14.66 0.64 -1.11
N ALA A 179 -15.91 0.47 -1.54
CA ALA A 179 -17.03 1.34 -1.15
C ALA A 179 -17.28 1.27 0.36
N VAL A 180 -17.39 0.06 0.93
CA VAL A 180 -17.53 -0.13 2.39
C VAL A 180 -16.38 0.52 3.14
N LEU A 181 -15.14 0.34 2.66
CA LEU A 181 -13.95 0.94 3.27
C LEU A 181 -14.01 2.47 3.27
N GLN A 182 -14.56 3.08 2.23
CA GLN A 182 -14.76 4.52 2.15
C GLN A 182 -15.80 5.01 3.15
N GLU A 183 -16.94 4.32 3.27
CA GLU A 183 -17.99 4.64 4.23
C GLU A 183 -17.47 4.57 5.67
N GLU A 184 -16.76 3.49 6.01
CA GLU A 184 -16.18 3.34 7.34
C GLU A 184 -15.10 4.38 7.63
N LEU A 185 -14.29 4.74 6.64
CA LEU A 185 -13.26 5.77 6.81
C LEU A 185 -13.86 7.14 7.13
N LEU A 186 -14.97 7.52 6.50
CA LEU A 186 -15.63 8.81 6.73
C LEU A 186 -16.20 8.96 8.14
N LYS A 187 -16.43 7.86 8.87
CA LYS A 187 -16.83 7.89 10.28
C LYS A 187 -15.67 8.23 11.23
N VAL A 188 -14.42 8.15 10.75
CA VAL A 188 -13.24 8.51 11.57
C VAL A 188 -13.08 10.02 11.62
N PRO A 189 -13.04 10.65 12.80
CA PRO A 189 -12.88 12.10 12.92
C PRO A 189 -11.63 12.61 12.21
N ASN A 190 -11.78 13.71 11.48
CA ASN A 190 -10.71 14.40 10.74
C ASN A 190 -10.10 13.57 9.57
N SER A 191 -10.68 12.44 9.18
CA SER A 191 -10.18 11.65 8.05
C SER A 191 -10.25 12.43 6.73
N GLU A 192 -11.24 13.30 6.56
CA GLU A 192 -11.42 14.19 5.42
C GLU A 192 -10.25 15.15 5.21
N LYS A 193 -9.61 15.59 6.30
CA LYS A 193 -8.41 16.45 6.24
C LYS A 193 -7.20 15.77 5.63
N LEU A 194 -7.09 14.46 5.83
CA LEU A 194 -6.05 13.66 5.16
C LEU A 194 -6.35 13.48 3.67
N LEU A 195 -7.62 13.23 3.33
CA LEU A 195 -8.04 13.06 1.95
C LEU A 195 -7.94 14.36 1.13
N ALA A 196 -7.99 15.52 1.80
CA ALA A 196 -7.76 16.82 1.17
C ALA A 196 -6.31 17.04 0.72
N VAL A 197 -5.34 16.26 1.23
CA VAL A 197 -3.94 16.37 0.81
C VAL A 197 -3.76 15.70 -0.55
N LYS A 198 -3.39 16.50 -1.57
CA LYS A 198 -3.21 16.01 -2.94
C LYS A 198 -2.29 14.79 -3.01
N GLY A 199 -2.81 13.70 -3.52
CA GLY A 199 -2.07 12.44 -3.71
C GLY A 199 -2.22 11.44 -2.57
N ILE A 200 -2.95 11.77 -1.49
CA ILE A 200 -3.32 10.83 -0.44
C ILE A 200 -4.71 10.28 -0.75
N GLY A 201 -4.78 8.99 -1.01
CA GLY A 201 -6.04 8.29 -1.33
C GLY A 201 -6.62 7.52 -0.15
N ILE A 202 -7.89 7.15 -0.28
CA ILE A 202 -8.68 6.37 0.70
C ILE A 202 -7.91 5.15 1.21
N ILE A 203 -7.32 4.38 0.29
CA ILE A 203 -6.60 3.14 0.63
C ILE A 203 -5.40 3.41 1.53
N THR A 204 -4.71 4.53 1.33
CA THR A 204 -3.57 4.92 2.16
C THR A 204 -4.00 5.30 3.57
N VAL A 205 -5.07 6.09 3.70
CA VAL A 205 -5.57 6.54 5.00
C VAL A 205 -6.18 5.37 5.77
N ALA A 206 -7.05 4.61 5.15
CA ALA A 206 -7.68 3.44 5.76
C ALA A 206 -6.65 2.37 6.16
N GLY A 207 -5.68 2.08 5.28
CA GLY A 207 -4.59 1.15 5.57
C GLY A 207 -3.70 1.62 6.73
N PHE A 208 -3.45 2.92 6.84
CA PHE A 208 -2.73 3.50 7.97
C PHE A 208 -3.51 3.33 9.27
N LEU A 209 -4.79 3.70 9.29
CA LEU A 209 -5.65 3.57 10.46
C LEU A 209 -5.90 2.10 10.86
N ALA A 210 -6.04 1.20 9.90
CA ALA A 210 -6.14 -0.24 10.15
C ALA A 210 -4.91 -0.80 10.88
N GLU A 211 -3.71 -0.31 10.55
CA GLU A 211 -2.46 -0.74 11.17
C GLU A 211 -2.16 0.00 12.49
N VAL A 212 -2.44 1.29 12.55
CA VAL A 212 -2.13 2.12 13.71
C VAL A 212 -3.25 2.07 14.75
N GLY A 213 -4.52 2.05 14.33
CA GLY A 213 -5.69 2.15 15.20
C GLY A 213 -5.90 3.56 15.74
N ASP A 214 -6.47 3.67 16.93
CA ASP A 214 -6.73 4.96 17.58
C ASP A 214 -5.42 5.72 17.86
N LEU A 215 -5.31 6.91 17.27
CA LEU A 215 -4.11 7.73 17.45
C LEU A 215 -4.00 8.36 18.84
N ARG A 216 -5.10 8.48 19.59
CA ARG A 216 -5.10 9.04 20.95
C ARG A 216 -4.21 8.26 21.93
N ARG A 217 -3.92 7.00 21.61
CA ARG A 217 -3.00 6.15 22.39
C ARG A 217 -1.53 6.51 22.21
N PHE A 218 -1.19 7.39 21.26
CA PHE A 218 0.19 7.82 21.01
C PHE A 218 0.37 9.26 21.48
N THR A 219 1.46 9.50 22.23
CA THR A 219 1.83 10.84 22.70
C THR A 219 2.68 11.60 21.67
N SER A 220 3.25 10.89 20.69
CA SER A 220 4.07 11.51 19.64
C SER A 220 4.11 10.67 18.36
N PRO A 221 4.34 11.30 17.20
CA PRO A 221 4.49 10.57 15.94
C PRO A 221 5.73 9.65 15.89
N LYS A 222 6.72 9.87 16.76
CA LYS A 222 7.89 8.99 16.90
C LYS A 222 7.51 7.58 17.35
N GLN A 223 6.48 7.44 18.19
CA GLN A 223 5.98 6.13 18.61
C GLN A 223 5.38 5.36 17.43
N ILE A 224 4.70 6.04 16.49
CA ILE A 224 4.18 5.43 15.27
C ILE A 224 5.32 5.05 14.32
N GLN A 225 6.38 5.87 14.22
CA GLN A 225 7.58 5.52 13.45
C GLN A 225 8.25 4.26 14.02
N LYS A 226 8.33 4.14 15.35
CA LYS A 226 8.82 2.94 16.04
C LYS A 226 7.92 1.73 15.76
N LEU A 227 6.60 1.90 15.85
CA LEU A 227 5.61 0.86 15.49
C LEU A 227 5.78 0.37 14.05
N ALA A 228 6.11 1.26 13.11
CA ALA A 228 6.42 0.90 11.71
C ALA A 228 7.82 0.28 11.54
N GLY A 229 8.67 0.32 12.57
CA GLY A 229 10.06 -0.12 12.51
C GLY A 229 10.93 0.77 11.62
N LEU A 230 10.61 2.07 11.56
CA LEU A 230 11.35 3.09 10.81
C LEU A 230 12.37 3.84 11.66
N GLU A 231 12.47 3.53 12.94
CA GLU A 231 13.45 4.12 13.85
C GLU A 231 14.88 3.76 13.39
N PRO A 232 15.79 4.74 13.29
CA PRO A 232 17.18 4.47 12.96
C PRO A 232 17.83 3.57 14.01
N LYS A 233 18.53 2.54 13.57
CA LYS A 233 19.39 1.70 14.40
C LYS A 233 20.84 2.12 14.16
N GLU A 234 21.47 2.69 15.16
CA GLU A 234 22.90 2.96 15.14
C GLU A 234 23.67 1.66 15.38
N ASN A 235 24.73 1.47 14.64
CA ASN A 235 25.67 0.36 14.82
C ASN A 235 27.03 0.96 15.10
N SER A 236 27.20 1.47 16.32
CA SER A 236 28.45 2.07 16.76
C SER A 236 28.92 1.38 18.06
N SER A 237 30.18 1.02 18.09
CA SER A 237 30.84 0.54 19.32
C SER A 237 32.24 1.15 19.41
N GLY A 238 32.48 1.96 20.46
CA GLY A 238 33.76 2.65 20.63
C GLY A 238 34.12 3.53 19.42
N LYS A 239 35.27 3.28 18.80
CA LYS A 239 35.73 4.02 17.61
C LYS A 239 35.07 3.60 16.31
N HIS A 240 34.32 2.49 16.29
CA HIS A 240 33.67 1.98 15.09
C HIS A 240 32.30 2.68 14.86
N LYS A 241 32.21 3.44 13.77
CA LYS A 241 30.95 4.04 13.28
C LYS A 241 30.43 3.20 12.12
N GLY A 242 29.58 2.23 12.42
CA GLY A 242 28.93 1.40 11.41
C GLY A 242 27.79 2.13 10.69
N ARG A 243 27.27 1.51 9.63
CA ARG A 243 26.20 2.08 8.80
C ARG A 243 24.88 2.10 9.55
N THR A 244 24.26 3.27 9.64
CA THR A 244 22.90 3.45 10.17
C THR A 244 21.87 2.84 9.23
N SER A 245 20.94 2.06 9.77
CA SER A 245 19.81 1.47 9.06
C SER A 245 18.54 1.57 9.89
N ILE A 246 17.37 1.36 9.26
CA ILE A 246 16.11 1.28 10.03
C ILE A 246 16.04 -0.03 10.81
N SER A 247 15.41 -0.01 11.98
CA SER A 247 15.33 -1.15 12.89
C SER A 247 14.62 -2.36 12.29
N LYS A 248 13.66 -2.13 11.39
CA LYS A 248 12.72 -3.12 10.83
C LYS A 248 11.93 -3.92 11.88
N ARG A 249 12.15 -3.65 13.18
CA ARG A 249 11.40 -4.23 14.30
C ARG A 249 10.10 -3.46 14.45
N GLY A 250 9.00 -4.01 13.93
CA GLY A 250 7.70 -3.35 13.93
C GLY A 250 6.79 -3.89 12.82
N ARG A 251 5.64 -3.25 12.61
CA ARG A 251 4.61 -3.70 11.67
C ARG A 251 5.07 -3.59 10.23
N ARG A 252 5.34 -4.73 9.60
CA ARG A 252 5.79 -4.82 8.20
C ARG A 252 4.78 -4.25 7.22
N LYS A 253 3.47 -4.49 7.46
CA LYS A 253 2.40 -3.96 6.60
C LYS A 253 2.37 -2.44 6.62
N LEU A 254 2.44 -1.81 7.81
CA LEU A 254 2.48 -0.35 7.95
C LEU A 254 3.70 0.24 7.22
N ARG A 255 4.88 -0.34 7.41
CA ARG A 255 6.10 0.12 6.73
C ARG A 255 5.99 0.04 5.20
N ARG A 256 5.44 -1.07 4.67
CA ARG A 256 5.20 -1.26 3.24
C ARG A 256 4.20 -0.25 2.70
N LEU A 257 3.09 -0.03 3.42
CA LEU A 257 2.06 0.95 3.05
C LEU A 257 2.66 2.36 2.92
N LEU A 258 3.42 2.81 3.93
CA LEU A 258 4.05 4.13 3.93
C LEU A 258 5.03 4.28 2.75
N PHE A 259 5.84 3.27 2.48
CA PHE A 259 6.74 3.28 1.34
C PHE A 259 5.99 3.39 0.01
N GLN A 260 4.94 2.60 -0.17
CA GLN A 260 4.10 2.62 -1.38
C GLN A 260 3.32 3.91 -1.54
N ALA A 261 2.87 4.53 -0.45
CA ALA A 261 2.15 5.81 -0.48
C ALA A 261 3.06 6.98 -0.88
N VAL A 262 4.32 6.97 -0.46
CA VAL A 262 5.26 8.07 -0.74
C VAL A 262 5.67 8.13 -2.21
N LEU A 263 5.78 7.01 -2.90
CA LEU A 263 6.22 6.98 -4.31
C LEU A 263 5.33 7.82 -5.26
N PRO A 264 3.98 7.65 -5.27
CA PRO A 264 3.12 8.51 -6.06
C PRO A 264 3.05 9.95 -5.52
N LEU A 265 3.17 10.16 -4.20
CA LEU A 265 3.19 11.50 -3.61
C LEU A 265 4.36 12.35 -4.12
N ILE A 266 5.56 11.79 -4.19
CA ILE A 266 6.73 12.47 -4.76
C ILE A 266 6.50 12.87 -6.24
N ARG A 267 5.70 12.11 -6.98
CA ARG A 267 5.41 12.39 -8.40
C ARG A 267 4.31 13.45 -8.58
N SER A 268 3.27 13.41 -7.75
CA SER A 268 2.03 14.17 -7.94
C SER A 268 1.92 15.43 -7.07
N ASN A 269 2.68 15.52 -5.97
CA ASN A 269 2.62 16.59 -4.99
C ASN A 269 3.98 17.31 -4.91
N GLU A 270 3.98 18.61 -5.16
CA GLU A 270 5.19 19.44 -5.23
C GLU A 270 5.92 19.51 -3.89
N ASP A 271 5.19 19.67 -2.80
CA ASP A 271 5.76 19.74 -1.46
C ASP A 271 6.57 18.47 -1.11
N PHE A 272 6.00 17.30 -1.43
CA PHE A 272 6.67 16.02 -1.19
C PHE A 272 7.87 15.81 -2.11
N ARG A 273 7.79 16.31 -3.35
CA ARG A 273 8.90 16.31 -4.30
C ARG A 273 10.06 17.16 -3.82
N GLU A 274 9.80 18.38 -3.36
CA GLU A 274 10.83 19.28 -2.82
C GLU A 274 11.54 18.66 -1.61
N VAL A 275 10.78 18.10 -0.67
CA VAL A 275 11.34 17.43 0.51
C VAL A 275 12.20 16.22 0.13
N TYR A 276 11.75 15.41 -0.83
CA TYR A 276 12.52 14.29 -1.34
C TYR A 276 13.81 14.75 -2.01
N THR A 277 13.74 15.77 -2.87
CA THR A 277 14.89 16.36 -3.56
C THR A 277 15.90 16.91 -2.56
N TYR A 278 15.43 17.66 -1.56
CA TYR A 278 16.31 18.18 -0.50
C TYR A 278 17.05 17.05 0.22
N TYR A 279 16.36 15.99 0.64
CA TYR A 279 17.01 14.87 1.34
C TYR A 279 18.03 14.13 0.46
N SER A 280 17.81 14.04 -0.84
CA SER A 280 18.71 13.35 -1.76
C SER A 280 19.88 14.20 -2.26
N THR A 281 19.77 15.54 -2.20
CA THR A 281 20.76 16.47 -2.78
C THR A 281 21.45 17.42 -1.77
N ARG A 282 21.05 17.38 -0.49
CA ARG A 282 21.64 18.22 0.55
C ARG A 282 23.16 17.98 0.68
N LYS A 283 23.93 19.02 0.99
CA LYS A 283 25.40 18.96 1.09
C LYS A 283 25.86 17.98 2.15
N ASP A 284 25.24 18.05 3.33
CA ASP A 284 25.60 17.22 4.48
C ASP A 284 24.78 15.95 4.49
N ASN A 285 25.45 14.79 4.33
CA ASN A 285 24.84 13.47 4.38
C ASN A 285 23.64 13.28 3.43
N PRO A 286 23.82 13.39 2.11
CA PRO A 286 22.74 13.15 1.15
C PRO A 286 22.25 11.70 1.27
N LEU A 287 20.92 11.55 1.27
CA LEU A 287 20.30 10.23 1.38
C LEU A 287 20.18 9.56 0.02
N LYS A 288 20.47 8.26 -0.05
CA LYS A 288 20.18 7.46 -1.25
C LYS A 288 18.67 7.40 -1.49
N GLY A 289 18.23 7.21 -2.74
CA GLY A 289 16.81 7.27 -3.13
C GLY A 289 15.85 6.54 -2.17
N THR A 290 16.13 5.28 -1.83
CA THR A 290 15.28 4.52 -0.87
C THR A 290 15.29 5.12 0.53
N GLN A 291 16.43 5.65 0.99
CA GLN A 291 16.53 6.30 2.30
C GLN A 291 15.74 7.61 2.33
N ALA A 292 15.80 8.39 1.23
CA ALA A 292 15.02 9.62 1.09
C ALA A 292 13.50 9.31 1.10
N VAL A 293 13.05 8.26 0.40
CA VAL A 293 11.64 7.80 0.45
C VAL A 293 11.22 7.46 1.88
N ILE A 294 12.06 6.76 2.64
CA ILE A 294 11.79 6.43 4.05
C ILE A 294 11.71 7.69 4.91
N ALA A 295 12.60 8.66 4.71
CA ALA A 295 12.58 9.93 5.44
C ALA A 295 11.29 10.75 5.16
N VAL A 296 10.85 10.79 3.89
CA VAL A 296 9.55 11.36 3.51
C VAL A 296 8.39 10.58 4.15
N GLY A 297 8.47 9.26 4.23
CA GLY A 297 7.50 8.43 4.93
C GLY A 297 7.39 8.75 6.43
N CYS A 298 8.51 9.05 7.08
CA CYS A 298 8.50 9.53 8.46
C CYS A 298 7.84 10.91 8.60
N LYS A 299 8.00 11.80 7.60
CA LYS A 299 7.26 13.06 7.56
C LYS A 299 5.76 12.85 7.31
N LEU A 300 5.39 11.91 6.45
CA LEU A 300 3.99 11.55 6.21
C LEU A 300 3.30 11.07 7.51
N ILE A 301 3.98 10.28 8.34
CA ILE A 301 3.46 9.88 9.67
C ILE A 301 3.20 11.12 10.54
N ARG A 302 4.08 12.12 10.53
CA ARG A 302 3.88 13.35 11.30
C ARG A 302 2.66 14.14 10.83
N ILE A 303 2.45 14.21 9.51
CA ILE A 303 1.24 14.83 8.94
C ILE A 303 0.00 14.07 9.42
N PHE A 304 -0.04 12.76 9.25
CA PHE A 304 -1.18 11.94 9.66
C PHE A 304 -1.50 12.12 11.14
N TYR A 305 -0.46 12.11 11.98
CA TYR A 305 -0.63 12.34 13.41
C TYR A 305 -1.23 13.72 13.71
N VAL A 306 -0.70 14.80 13.12
CA VAL A 306 -1.17 16.17 13.40
C VAL A 306 -2.58 16.40 12.88
N LEU A 307 -2.87 15.99 11.64
CA LEU A 307 -4.18 16.22 11.03
C LEU A 307 -5.29 15.43 11.75
N LEU A 308 -5.03 14.16 12.10
CA LEU A 308 -6.01 13.31 12.78
C LEU A 308 -6.16 13.63 14.26
N SER A 309 -5.06 13.88 14.99
CA SER A 309 -5.14 14.09 16.45
C SER A 309 -5.56 15.50 16.83
N HIS A 310 -5.17 16.51 16.04
CA HIS A 310 -5.44 17.91 16.36
C HIS A 310 -6.49 18.55 15.44
N GLY A 311 -6.98 17.84 14.44
CA GLY A 311 -7.93 18.37 13.47
C GLY A 311 -7.39 19.60 12.70
N ALA A 312 -6.06 19.74 12.62
CA ALA A 312 -5.42 20.85 11.90
C ALA A 312 -5.56 20.67 10.39
N ASP A 313 -5.49 21.75 9.62
CA ASP A 313 -5.43 21.67 8.18
C ASP A 313 -3.98 21.50 7.69
N TYR A 314 -3.82 20.87 6.53
CA TYR A 314 -2.51 20.72 5.91
C TYR A 314 -1.93 22.08 5.54
N SER A 315 -0.68 22.32 5.90
CA SER A 315 0.05 23.53 5.57
C SER A 315 1.37 23.17 4.88
N SER A 316 1.47 23.48 3.61
CA SER A 316 2.69 23.37 2.78
C SER A 316 3.89 24.06 3.43
N THR A 317 3.69 25.27 3.94
CA THR A 317 4.73 26.05 4.62
C THR A 317 5.27 25.33 5.86
N ARG A 318 4.39 24.80 6.72
CA ARG A 318 4.81 24.03 7.90
C ARG A 318 5.49 22.72 7.52
N PHE A 319 5.00 22.07 6.48
CA PHE A 319 5.57 20.81 6.01
C PHE A 319 6.99 21.00 5.48
N ARG A 320 7.27 22.12 4.79
CA ARG A 320 8.58 22.45 4.23
C ARG A 320 9.51 23.18 5.20
N ALA A 321 9.04 23.57 6.38
CA ALA A 321 9.82 24.36 7.34
C ALA A 321 11.19 23.77 7.69
N ASP A 322 11.29 22.44 7.73
CA ASP A 322 12.54 21.74 8.06
C ASP A 322 13.60 21.80 6.94
N ILE A 323 13.19 22.13 5.69
CA ILE A 323 14.10 22.17 4.54
C ILE A 323 14.43 23.62 4.13
N LEU A 324 13.70 24.60 4.67
CA LEU A 324 13.99 26.01 4.45
C LEU A 324 15.25 26.41 5.22
N ARG A 325 16.05 27.32 4.64
CA ARG A 325 17.22 27.89 5.35
C ARG A 325 16.74 28.60 6.63
N PRO A 326 17.55 28.61 7.70
CA PRO A 326 17.13 29.13 9.02
C PRO A 326 16.46 30.52 9.00
N GLY A 327 16.87 31.42 8.10
CA GLY A 327 16.25 32.73 7.91
C GLY A 327 14.86 32.66 7.26
N GLN A 328 14.66 31.80 6.25
CA GLN A 328 13.39 31.61 5.56
C GLN A 328 12.37 30.88 6.43
N ALA A 329 12.83 29.91 7.26
CA ALA A 329 11.98 29.19 8.19
C ALA A 329 11.40 30.11 9.27
N LYS A 330 12.20 31.05 9.82
CA LYS A 330 11.74 32.04 10.81
C LYS A 330 10.73 33.05 10.18
N ALA A 331 10.93 33.48 8.96
CA ALA A 331 10.00 34.35 8.26
C ALA A 331 8.66 33.65 7.96
N ALA A 332 8.69 32.42 7.46
CA ALA A 332 7.50 31.62 7.17
C ALA A 332 6.68 31.31 8.43
N LEU A 333 7.33 31.03 9.57
CA LEU A 333 6.67 30.80 10.84
C LEU A 333 6.07 32.08 11.46
N ARG A 334 6.69 33.24 11.24
CA ARG A 334 6.13 34.53 11.66
C ARG A 334 4.86 34.89 10.88
N THR A 335 4.85 34.71 9.58
CA THR A 335 3.67 34.94 8.73
C THR A 335 2.49 34.08 9.16
N THR A 336 2.74 32.81 9.53
CA THR A 336 1.69 31.89 9.98
C THR A 336 1.14 32.26 11.37
N ARG A 337 1.94 32.86 12.25
CA ARG A 337 1.47 33.36 13.56
C ARG A 337 0.59 34.59 13.44
N LEU A 338 0.82 35.45 12.47
CA LEU A 338 0.00 36.66 12.23
C LEU A 338 -1.42 36.30 11.75
N TYR A 339 -1.62 35.16 11.06
CA TYR A 339 -2.93 34.68 10.62
C TYR A 339 -3.67 33.80 11.64
N SER A 340 -3.00 33.31 12.68
CA SER A 340 -3.62 32.49 13.75
C SER A 340 -4.05 33.30 14.98
N GLY A 341 -3.94 34.61 14.96
CA GLY A 341 -4.14 35.51 16.07
C GLY A 341 -5.57 36.06 16.25
N LYS A 342 -6.62 35.23 16.14
CA LYS A 342 -7.93 35.54 16.72
C LYS A 342 -8.39 34.38 17.60
N ARG A 343 -8.03 34.46 18.90
CA ARG A 343 -8.77 33.70 19.92
C ARG A 343 -10.14 34.39 20.06
N PRO A 344 -11.27 33.65 19.94
CA PRO A 344 -12.54 34.21 20.39
C PRO A 344 -12.47 34.37 21.92
N SER A 345 -12.66 35.59 22.39
CA SER A 345 -12.89 35.89 23.81
C SER A 345 -14.18 35.23 24.25
N VAL A 346 -14.06 34.23 25.10
CA VAL A 346 -15.21 33.71 25.85
C VAL A 346 -15.58 34.78 26.86
N LYS A 347 -16.65 35.53 26.63
CA LYS A 347 -17.32 36.31 27.64
C LYS A 347 -18.00 35.32 28.60
N MET A 348 -17.50 35.23 29.81
CA MET A 348 -18.28 34.72 30.93
C MET A 348 -19.44 35.69 31.14
N LEU A 349 -20.64 35.18 31.04
CA LEU A 349 -21.86 35.82 31.60
C LEU A 349 -22.03 35.25 33.00
N ASN A 350 -22.10 36.20 33.95
CA ASN A 350 -22.52 35.97 35.33
C ASN A 350 -23.97 35.45 35.39
#